data_d8e7b3a2aa01177109f91b252814edd8
#
_entry.id   d8e7b3a2aa01177109f91b252814edd8
#
_cell.length_a   1.000
_cell.length_b   1.000
_cell.length_c   1.000
_cell.angle_alpha   90.00
_cell.angle_beta   90.00
_cell.angle_gamma   90.00
#
_symmetry.space_group_name_H-M   'P 1'
#
loop_
_entity.id
_entity.type
_entity.pdbx_description
1 polymer ?
#
loop_
_entity_poly.entity_id
_entity_poly.type
_entity_poly.pdbx_seq_one_letter_code
_entity_poly.pdbx_strand_id
1 'polypeptide(L)'
;MSEKLIYPDTIVFDLDGTLIDSLPAIRVALNQVLSAEGIIKLTTEEVKEVVGFGAKWMINRVHEDFGQPIKPEKLKDLMDQYLNAYMENSVEYTLVYDGVYEVLAELKNAGVRMGICTNKPGLSTRPVLQSLKLDKF
;
A
#
# COMPACT_ATOMS: atom_id res chain seq x y z
N MET A 1 41.13 -2.41 0.77
CA MET A 1 40.34 -3.34 1.61
C MET A 1 38.86 -2.96 1.43
N SER A 2 38.05 -3.89 0.97
CA SER A 2 36.58 -3.68 0.98
C SER A 2 36.10 -3.74 2.44
N GLU A 3 35.53 -2.68 2.94
CA GLU A 3 34.83 -2.73 4.22
C GLU A 3 33.77 -3.83 4.12
N LYS A 4 33.86 -4.81 5.01
CA LYS A 4 32.85 -5.87 5.09
C LYS A 4 31.57 -5.23 5.61
N LEU A 5 30.56 -5.14 4.74
CA LEU A 5 29.24 -4.65 5.17
C LEU A 5 28.74 -5.57 6.28
N ILE A 6 28.41 -4.96 7.43
CA ILE A 6 27.82 -5.66 8.58
C ILE A 6 26.32 -5.45 8.48
N TYR A 7 25.59 -6.51 8.15
CA TYR A 7 24.13 -6.49 8.12
C TYR A 7 23.56 -6.80 9.51
N PRO A 8 22.39 -6.25 9.84
CA PRO A 8 21.64 -6.67 11.03
C PRO A 8 21.09 -8.10 10.83
N ASP A 9 20.79 -8.78 11.93
CA ASP A 9 20.20 -10.13 11.87
C ASP A 9 18.78 -10.14 11.26
N THR A 10 18.05 -9.04 11.40
CA THR A 10 16.67 -8.91 10.94
C THR A 10 16.40 -7.49 10.46
N ILE A 11 15.68 -7.38 9.35
CA ILE A 11 15.17 -6.11 8.80
C ILE A 11 13.66 -6.24 8.61
N VAL A 12 12.93 -5.23 9.05
CA VAL A 12 11.49 -5.11 8.82
C VAL A 12 11.25 -3.90 7.92
N PHE A 13 10.59 -4.13 6.79
CA PHE A 13 10.27 -3.10 5.81
C PHE A 13 8.81 -2.65 5.94
N ASP A 14 8.55 -1.39 5.71
CA ASP A 14 7.23 -0.94 5.26
C ASP A 14 7.02 -1.35 3.80
N LEU A 15 5.80 -1.30 3.32
CA LEU A 15 5.46 -1.76 1.97
C LEU A 15 5.17 -0.59 1.03
N ASP A 16 4.02 0.08 1.22
CA ASP A 16 3.58 1.17 0.35
C ASP A 16 4.51 2.39 0.49
N GLY A 17 5.12 2.82 -0.62
CA GLY A 17 6.07 3.92 -0.63
C GLY A 17 7.49 3.56 -0.18
N THR A 18 7.76 2.28 0.14
CA THR A 18 9.07 1.77 0.54
C THR A 18 9.59 0.70 -0.44
N LEU A 19 8.87 -0.39 -0.58
CA LEU A 19 9.21 -1.46 -1.53
C LEU A 19 8.44 -1.32 -2.84
N ILE A 20 7.24 -0.78 -2.79
CA ILE A 20 6.34 -0.65 -3.94
C ILE A 20 5.77 0.76 -4.07
N ASP A 21 5.58 1.19 -5.30
CA ASP A 21 4.74 2.33 -5.65
C ASP A 21 3.32 1.82 -5.90
N SER A 22 2.48 1.89 -4.89
CA SER A 22 1.07 1.52 -4.93
C SER A 22 0.14 2.74 -5.04
N LEU A 23 0.70 3.94 -5.07
CA LEU A 23 -0.08 5.17 -5.08
C LEU A 23 -1.07 5.26 -6.25
N PRO A 24 -0.70 4.87 -7.49
CA PRO A 24 -1.64 4.84 -8.60
C PRO A 24 -2.82 3.88 -8.36
N ALA A 25 -2.56 2.67 -7.83
CA ALA A 25 -3.60 1.68 -7.52
C ALA A 25 -4.55 2.18 -6.42
N ILE A 26 -4.00 2.77 -5.36
CA ILE A 26 -4.77 3.37 -4.27
C ILE A 26 -5.65 4.50 -4.80
N ARG A 27 -5.11 5.38 -5.64
CA ARG A 27 -5.85 6.50 -6.23
C ARG A 27 -7.02 6.02 -7.09
N VAL A 28 -6.81 5.01 -7.93
CA VAL A 28 -7.88 4.45 -8.77
C VAL A 28 -9.00 3.87 -7.90
N ALA A 29 -8.66 3.03 -6.92
CA ALA A 29 -9.62 2.40 -6.04
C ALA A 29 -10.38 3.41 -5.17
N LEU A 30 -9.67 4.38 -4.58
CA LEU A 30 -10.27 5.41 -3.74
C LEU A 30 -11.21 6.29 -4.55
N ASN A 31 -10.81 6.75 -5.72
CA ASN A 31 -11.64 7.57 -6.60
C ASN A 31 -12.89 6.84 -7.12
N GLN A 32 -12.83 5.53 -7.28
CA GLN A 32 -13.99 4.71 -7.63
C GLN A 32 -15.05 4.78 -6.53
N VAL A 33 -14.66 4.61 -5.28
CA VAL A 33 -15.55 4.70 -4.12
C VAL A 33 -16.08 6.13 -3.92
N LEU A 34 -15.20 7.11 -3.97
CA LEU A 34 -15.56 8.52 -3.76
C LEU A 34 -16.53 9.03 -4.83
N SER A 35 -16.37 8.62 -6.08
CA SER A 35 -17.28 8.99 -7.17
C SER A 35 -18.69 8.47 -6.98
N ALA A 36 -18.84 7.27 -6.39
CA ALA A 36 -20.15 6.72 -6.04
C ALA A 36 -20.84 7.51 -4.92
N GLU A 37 -20.07 8.18 -4.07
CA GLU A 37 -20.54 9.06 -2.99
C GLU A 37 -20.71 10.53 -3.44
N GLY A 38 -20.48 10.85 -4.72
CA GLY A 38 -20.57 12.21 -5.25
C GLY A 38 -19.40 13.12 -4.84
N ILE A 39 -18.31 12.55 -4.36
CA ILE A 39 -17.08 13.29 -4.03
C ILE A 39 -16.22 13.45 -5.28
N ILE A 40 -15.61 14.63 -5.43
CA ILE A 40 -14.71 14.94 -6.56
C ILE A 40 -13.49 14.01 -6.49
N LYS A 41 -13.02 13.55 -7.66
CA LYS A 41 -11.83 12.71 -7.77
C LYS A 41 -10.59 13.42 -7.25
N LEU A 42 -9.84 12.72 -6.43
CA LEU A 42 -8.57 13.17 -5.89
C LEU A 42 -7.45 13.05 -6.92
N THR A 43 -6.53 14.00 -6.89
CA THR A 43 -5.25 13.95 -7.60
C THR A 43 -4.29 12.98 -6.90
N THR A 44 -3.16 12.70 -7.54
CA THR A 44 -2.11 11.87 -6.95
C THR A 44 -1.52 12.52 -5.70
N GLU A 45 -1.33 13.83 -5.71
CA GLU A 45 -0.79 14.60 -4.60
C GLU A 45 -1.71 14.55 -3.38
N GLU A 46 -3.02 14.73 -3.57
CA GLU A 46 -4.01 14.65 -2.50
C GLU A 46 -4.09 13.24 -1.90
N VAL A 47 -4.02 12.19 -2.73
CA VAL A 47 -3.98 10.81 -2.23
C VAL A 47 -2.70 10.54 -1.44
N LYS A 48 -1.57 11.11 -1.85
CA LYS A 48 -0.29 10.97 -1.16
C LYS A 48 -0.34 11.52 0.28
N GLU A 49 -1.12 12.54 0.53
CA GLU A 49 -1.28 13.15 1.86
C GLU A 49 -2.07 12.26 2.83
N VAL A 50 -2.92 11.37 2.30
CA VAL A 50 -3.80 10.53 3.12
C VAL A 50 -3.39 9.05 3.15
N VAL A 51 -2.38 8.65 2.38
CA VAL A 51 -1.87 7.27 2.38
C VAL A 51 -0.92 7.03 3.56
N GLY A 52 -0.85 5.78 4.03
CA GLY A 52 0.11 5.35 5.06
C GLY A 52 -0.51 5.00 6.42
N PHE A 53 -1.66 5.56 6.75
CA PHE A 53 -2.36 5.28 8.02
C PHE A 53 -3.42 4.16 7.92
N GLY A 54 -3.50 3.50 6.77
CA GLY A 54 -4.45 2.44 6.47
C GLY A 54 -5.77 2.95 5.85
N ALA A 55 -6.48 2.03 5.18
CA ALA A 55 -7.65 2.37 4.37
C ALA A 55 -8.80 3.00 5.18
N LYS A 56 -9.03 2.53 6.40
CA LYS A 56 -10.07 3.09 7.27
C LYS A 56 -9.82 4.55 7.57
N TRP A 57 -8.61 4.90 7.96
CA TRP A 57 -8.24 6.29 8.25
C TRP A 57 -8.35 7.15 6.99
N MET A 58 -7.82 6.67 5.86
CA MET A 58 -7.84 7.37 4.58
C MET A 58 -9.26 7.70 4.12
N ILE A 59 -10.17 6.74 4.15
CA ILE A 59 -11.56 6.93 3.73
C ILE A 59 -12.28 7.94 4.64
N ASN A 60 -12.12 7.82 5.97
CA ASN A 60 -12.69 8.77 6.90
C ASN A 60 -12.15 10.19 6.68
N ARG A 61 -10.83 10.32 6.56
CA ARG A 61 -10.16 11.61 6.39
C ARG A 61 -10.65 12.36 5.16
N VAL A 62 -10.73 11.67 4.01
CA VAL A 62 -11.23 12.29 2.78
C VAL A 62 -12.67 12.76 2.92
N HIS A 63 -13.54 11.94 3.50
CA HIS A 63 -14.93 12.33 3.71
C HIS A 63 -15.09 13.53 4.65
N GLU A 64 -14.28 13.60 5.71
CA GLU A 64 -14.23 14.75 6.62
C GLU A 64 -13.77 16.02 5.89
N ASP A 65 -12.72 15.93 5.07
CA ASP A 65 -12.19 17.05 4.31
C ASP A 65 -13.21 17.61 3.30
N PHE A 66 -14.10 16.78 2.78
CA PHE A 66 -15.21 17.18 1.92
C PHE A 66 -16.52 17.52 2.68
N GLY A 67 -16.47 17.60 4.01
CA GLY A 67 -17.63 17.96 4.84
C GLY A 67 -18.74 16.89 4.85
N GLN A 68 -18.41 15.64 4.55
CA GLN A 68 -19.34 14.50 4.50
C GLN A 68 -18.90 13.39 5.47
N PRO A 69 -18.91 13.62 6.80
CA PRO A 69 -18.46 12.63 7.76
C PRO A 69 -19.26 11.32 7.65
N ILE A 70 -18.54 10.20 7.69
CA ILE A 70 -19.10 8.87 7.51
C ILE A 70 -19.77 8.40 8.81
N LYS A 71 -20.97 7.88 8.71
CA LYS A 71 -21.61 7.15 9.81
C LYS A 71 -20.94 5.79 9.97
N PRO A 72 -20.78 5.29 11.22
CA PRO A 72 -20.10 4.02 11.48
C PRO A 72 -20.63 2.82 10.68
N GLU A 73 -21.95 2.77 10.46
CA GLU A 73 -22.61 1.69 9.72
C GLU A 73 -22.17 1.67 8.24
N LYS A 74 -21.95 2.85 7.66
CA LYS A 74 -21.56 3.02 6.25
C LYS A 74 -20.07 2.77 6.04
N LEU A 75 -19.24 3.00 7.04
CA LEU A 75 -17.79 2.87 6.92
C LEU A 75 -17.36 1.46 6.50
N LYS A 76 -18.01 0.43 7.06
CA LYS A 76 -17.69 -0.96 6.70
C LYS A 76 -17.96 -1.21 5.22
N ASP A 77 -19.10 -0.77 4.70
CA ASP A 77 -19.47 -0.94 3.30
C ASP A 77 -18.50 -0.21 2.36
N LEU A 78 -18.12 1.03 2.70
CA LEU A 78 -17.12 1.78 1.94
C LEU A 78 -15.73 1.12 1.96
N MET A 79 -15.37 0.53 3.10
CA MET A 79 -14.13 -0.25 3.22
C MET A 79 -14.15 -1.49 2.31
N ASP A 80 -15.25 -2.23 2.30
CA ASP A 80 -15.41 -3.42 1.46
C ASP A 80 -15.39 -3.04 -0.03
N GLN A 81 -16.05 -1.96 -0.42
CA GLN A 81 -16.00 -1.41 -1.79
C GLN A 81 -14.58 -1.00 -2.18
N TYR A 82 -13.88 -0.28 -1.30
CA TYR A 82 -12.49 0.12 -1.56
C TYR A 82 -11.56 -1.09 -1.74
N LEU A 83 -11.66 -2.09 -0.85
CA LEU A 83 -10.82 -3.29 -0.94
C LEU A 83 -11.09 -4.06 -2.24
N ASN A 84 -12.35 -4.19 -2.65
CA ASN A 84 -12.70 -4.83 -3.92
C ASN A 84 -12.11 -4.05 -5.11
N ALA A 85 -12.33 -2.73 -5.16
CA ALA A 85 -11.77 -1.88 -6.20
C ALA A 85 -10.23 -1.92 -6.23
N TYR A 86 -9.59 -1.93 -5.05
CA TYR A 86 -8.15 -2.05 -4.95
C TYR A 86 -7.65 -3.42 -5.48
N MET A 87 -8.31 -4.52 -5.13
CA MET A 87 -7.92 -5.85 -5.60
C MET A 87 -8.02 -5.99 -7.12
N GLU A 88 -9.03 -5.37 -7.72
CA GLU A 88 -9.22 -5.36 -9.19
C GLU A 88 -8.08 -4.61 -9.91
N ASN A 89 -7.52 -3.58 -9.29
CA ASN A 89 -6.58 -2.66 -9.93
C ASN A 89 -5.13 -2.81 -9.42
N SER A 90 -4.90 -3.52 -8.31
CA SER A 90 -3.63 -3.51 -7.60
C SER A 90 -2.46 -4.06 -8.42
N VAL A 91 -2.69 -5.08 -9.25
CA VAL A 91 -1.62 -5.70 -10.06
C VAL A 91 -1.20 -4.78 -11.21
N GLU A 92 -2.17 -4.15 -11.87
CA GLU A 92 -1.91 -3.30 -13.03
C GLU A 92 -1.25 -1.98 -12.66
N TYR A 93 -1.63 -1.40 -11.52
CA TYR A 93 -1.23 -0.05 -11.11
C TYR A 93 -0.21 -0.02 -9.97
N THR A 94 0.41 -1.15 -9.63
CA THR A 94 1.45 -1.22 -8.60
C THR A 94 2.77 -1.66 -9.21
N LEU A 95 3.83 -0.92 -8.89
CA LEU A 95 5.19 -1.21 -9.37
C LEU A 95 6.14 -1.40 -8.18
N VAL A 96 7.14 -2.26 -8.35
CA VAL A 96 8.26 -2.37 -7.41
C VAL A 96 9.26 -1.27 -7.73
N TYR A 97 9.76 -0.55 -6.72
CA TYR A 97 10.79 0.47 -6.94
C TYR A 97 12.09 -0.15 -7.47
N ASP A 98 12.80 0.62 -8.28
CA ASP A 98 14.10 0.22 -8.82
C ASP A 98 15.08 -0.13 -7.69
N GLY A 99 15.83 -1.21 -7.87
CA GLY A 99 16.82 -1.68 -6.90
C GLY A 99 16.27 -2.55 -5.75
N VAL A 100 14.95 -2.66 -5.59
CA VAL A 100 14.35 -3.44 -4.49
C VAL A 100 14.69 -4.93 -4.61
N TYR A 101 14.53 -5.51 -5.79
CA TYR A 101 14.82 -6.94 -5.99
C TYR A 101 16.28 -7.28 -5.74
N GLU A 102 17.18 -6.42 -6.17
CA GLU A 102 18.62 -6.56 -6.00
C GLU A 102 19.01 -6.52 -4.51
N VAL A 103 18.48 -5.52 -3.78
CA VAL A 103 18.74 -5.36 -2.34
C VAL A 103 18.16 -6.54 -1.55
N LEU A 104 16.93 -6.94 -1.81
CA LEU A 104 16.32 -8.08 -1.11
C LEU A 104 17.07 -9.38 -1.39
N ALA A 105 17.54 -9.59 -2.61
CA ALA A 105 18.35 -10.75 -2.96
C ALA A 105 19.72 -10.74 -2.24
N GLU A 106 20.37 -9.59 -2.15
CA GLU A 106 21.63 -9.42 -1.42
C GLU A 106 21.46 -9.72 0.06
N LEU A 107 20.43 -9.14 0.70
CA LEU A 107 20.14 -9.38 2.11
C LEU A 107 19.82 -10.85 2.40
N LYS A 108 19.04 -11.49 1.53
CA LYS A 108 18.73 -12.93 1.62
C LYS A 108 19.99 -13.77 1.54
N ASN A 109 20.89 -13.48 0.58
CA ASN A 109 22.16 -14.19 0.40
C ASN A 109 23.11 -13.96 1.61
N ALA A 110 23.02 -12.81 2.26
CA ALA A 110 23.74 -12.51 3.50
C ALA A 110 23.15 -13.19 4.74
N GLY A 111 22.01 -13.90 4.60
CA GLY A 111 21.36 -14.60 5.71
C GLY A 111 20.50 -13.70 6.61
N VAL A 112 20.20 -12.48 6.17
CA VAL A 112 19.35 -11.54 6.92
C VAL A 112 17.90 -12.03 6.88
N ARG A 113 17.27 -12.09 8.04
CA ARG A 113 15.82 -12.36 8.11
C ARG A 113 15.06 -11.09 7.75
N MET A 114 14.08 -11.23 6.87
CA MET A 114 13.31 -10.08 6.41
C MET A 114 11.82 -10.27 6.71
N GLY A 115 11.13 -9.16 6.99
CA GLY A 115 9.69 -9.13 7.21
C GLY A 115 9.08 -7.83 6.72
N ILE A 116 7.76 -7.80 6.62
CA ILE A 116 7.00 -6.61 6.28
C ILE A 116 6.11 -6.24 7.46
N CYS A 117 6.12 -4.95 7.82
CA CYS A 117 5.18 -4.34 8.75
C CYS A 117 4.45 -3.22 8.02
N THR A 118 3.17 -3.39 7.78
CA THR A 118 2.36 -2.46 6.98
C THR A 118 0.99 -2.24 7.59
N ASN A 119 0.44 -1.04 7.41
CA ASN A 119 -0.95 -0.72 7.73
C ASN A 119 -1.94 -1.21 6.66
N LYS A 120 -1.45 -1.74 5.54
CA LYS A 120 -2.28 -2.34 4.50
C LYS A 120 -2.95 -3.62 5.00
N PRO A 121 -4.26 -3.83 4.79
CA PRO A 121 -4.95 -5.06 5.19
C PRO A 121 -4.31 -6.31 4.58
N GLY A 122 -4.19 -7.38 5.38
CA GLY A 122 -3.55 -8.64 4.95
C GLY A 122 -4.21 -9.28 3.72
N LEU A 123 -5.52 -9.12 3.58
CA LEU A 123 -6.29 -9.61 2.41
C LEU A 123 -5.83 -8.98 1.09
N SER A 124 -5.41 -7.72 1.11
CA SER A 124 -4.88 -7.03 -0.07
C SER A 124 -3.35 -7.11 -0.18
N THR A 125 -2.64 -7.28 0.93
CA THR A 125 -1.18 -7.34 0.95
C THR A 125 -0.64 -8.63 0.32
N ARG A 126 -1.15 -9.79 0.74
CA ARG A 126 -0.64 -11.08 0.27
C ARG A 126 -0.72 -11.27 -1.24
N PRO A 127 -1.84 -11.02 -1.91
CA PRO A 127 -1.93 -11.14 -3.36
C PRO A 127 -0.98 -10.19 -4.11
N VAL A 128 -0.78 -8.97 -3.61
CA VAL A 128 0.16 -8.01 -4.19
C VAL A 128 1.60 -8.53 -4.09
N LEU A 129 2.02 -9.01 -2.92
CA LEU A 129 3.36 -9.58 -2.74
C LEU A 129 3.60 -10.77 -3.67
N GLN A 130 2.62 -11.65 -3.83
CA GLN A 130 2.70 -12.81 -4.73
C GLN A 130 2.80 -12.37 -6.19
N SER A 131 1.93 -11.45 -6.64
CA SER A 131 1.93 -10.97 -8.03
C SER A 131 3.24 -10.27 -8.40
N LEU A 132 3.84 -9.54 -7.47
CA LEU A 132 5.12 -8.86 -7.63
C LEU A 132 6.32 -9.76 -7.27
N LYS A 133 6.10 -11.04 -6.93
CA LYS A 133 7.15 -12.00 -6.57
C LYS A 133 8.05 -11.53 -5.41
N LEU A 134 7.49 -10.73 -4.50
CA LEU A 134 8.18 -10.29 -3.29
C LEU A 134 8.07 -11.31 -2.14
N ASP A 135 7.09 -12.19 -2.19
CA ASP A 135 6.85 -13.28 -1.23
C ASP A 135 7.94 -14.37 -1.22
N LYS A 136 8.81 -14.39 -2.24
CA LYS A 136 9.93 -15.34 -2.35
C LYS A 136 11.16 -14.96 -1.49
N PHE A 137 11.21 -13.75 -0.96
CA PHE A 137 12.32 -13.29 -0.13
C PHE A 137 12.06 -13.53 1.34
#